data_677d6ce4b695fda89c327bf90f675358
#
_entry.id   677d6ce4b695fda89c327bf90f675358
#
_cell.length_a   1.000
_cell.length_b   1.000
_cell.length_c   1.000
_cell.angle_alpha   90.00
_cell.angle_beta   90.00
_cell.angle_gamma   90.00
#
_symmetry.space_group_name_H-M   'P 1'
#
loop_
_entity.id
_entity.type
_entity.pdbx_description
1 polymer ?
#
loop_
_entity_poly.entity_id
_entity_poly.type
_entity_poly.pdbx_seq_one_letter_code
_entity_poly.pdbx_strand_id
1 'polypeptide(L)'
;VSRRAAFALIVCTLALSGCLTGKRPHLSAATVPQAGTPVGDPAIDAVLGKLDAVTAGPATAVYEVLTKYGNTTNPAAVALDPGKRNVTIANARFLQTESLAITCSVDGSTGCVDGFDVQRVSNVGITPDFYASDTAKRLRRDAQAKVGPAVARTDVIAQQPATCVDLPVPNGTAVYCVLDNGLIAVLDDGDVRIQLTAFGATVDPTAFVQPA
;
A
#
# COMPACT_ATOMS: atom_id res chain seq x y z
N VAL A 1 8.02 -49.69 -42.81
CA VAL A 1 7.63 -48.47 -42.03
C VAL A 1 6.56 -47.74 -42.86
N SER A 2 5.31 -47.70 -42.34
CA SER A 2 4.12 -47.25 -43.04
C SER A 2 4.19 -45.71 -43.33
N ARG A 3 3.98 -45.30 -44.59
CA ARG A 3 3.90 -43.91 -45.04
C ARG A 3 2.87 -43.07 -44.19
N ARG A 4 1.95 -43.70 -43.48
CA ARG A 4 0.98 -43.06 -42.60
C ARG A 4 1.58 -42.58 -41.27
N ALA A 5 2.64 -43.22 -40.78
CA ALA A 5 3.32 -42.78 -39.55
C ALA A 5 4.18 -41.53 -39.76
N ALA A 6 4.76 -41.38 -40.98
CA ALA A 6 5.56 -40.20 -41.32
C ALA A 6 4.71 -38.91 -41.43
N PHE A 7 3.47 -39.04 -41.95
CA PHE A 7 2.54 -37.90 -42.08
C PHE A 7 2.03 -37.40 -40.72
N ALA A 8 1.80 -38.28 -39.75
CA ALA A 8 1.35 -37.92 -38.40
C ALA A 8 2.44 -37.14 -37.63
N LEU A 9 3.72 -37.48 -37.82
CA LEU A 9 4.84 -36.77 -37.19
C LEU A 9 5.03 -35.34 -37.71
N ILE A 10 4.81 -35.10 -39.01
CA ILE A 10 4.95 -33.77 -39.62
C ILE A 10 3.84 -32.83 -39.20
N VAL A 11 2.61 -33.33 -38.99
CA VAL A 11 1.46 -32.53 -38.53
C VAL A 11 1.64 -32.11 -37.09
N CYS A 12 2.18 -32.96 -36.21
CA CYS A 12 2.45 -32.62 -34.82
C CYS A 12 3.55 -31.57 -34.66
N THR A 13 4.56 -31.55 -35.48
CA THR A 13 5.65 -30.53 -35.39
C THR A 13 5.21 -29.14 -35.88
N LEU A 14 4.22 -29.05 -36.77
CA LEU A 14 3.65 -27.77 -37.20
C LEU A 14 2.69 -27.15 -36.21
N ALA A 15 2.06 -27.95 -35.35
CA ALA A 15 1.15 -27.46 -34.31
C ALA A 15 1.89 -26.83 -33.11
N LEU A 16 3.15 -27.19 -32.86
CA LEU A 16 3.95 -26.65 -31.75
C LEU A 16 4.66 -25.31 -32.10
N SER A 17 4.74 -24.93 -33.34
CA SER A 17 5.37 -23.67 -33.78
C SER A 17 4.40 -22.46 -33.69
N GLY A 18 3.12 -22.67 -33.53
CA GLY A 18 2.11 -21.60 -33.47
C GLY A 18 2.08 -20.78 -32.17
N CYS A 19 2.65 -21.29 -31.08
CA CYS A 19 2.60 -20.61 -29.80
C CYS A 19 3.71 -19.56 -29.55
N LEU A 20 4.70 -19.44 -30.45
CA LEU A 20 5.85 -18.58 -30.24
C LEU A 20 5.87 -17.30 -31.10
N THR A 21 4.89 -17.11 -31.99
CA THR A 21 4.86 -15.95 -32.91
C THR A 21 3.84 -14.87 -32.55
N GLY A 22 3.14 -15.00 -31.45
CA GLY A 22 2.29 -13.92 -30.93
C GLY A 22 3.16 -12.74 -30.49
N LYS A 23 3.01 -11.55 -31.08
CA LYS A 23 3.52 -10.30 -30.50
C LYS A 23 3.06 -10.28 -29.04
N ARG A 24 4.00 -10.38 -28.12
CA ARG A 24 3.69 -10.17 -26.70
C ARG A 24 3.03 -8.80 -26.60
N PRO A 25 1.86 -8.66 -25.99
CA PRO A 25 1.33 -7.35 -25.74
C PRO A 25 2.41 -6.56 -24.98
N HIS A 26 2.88 -5.47 -25.60
CA HIS A 26 3.67 -4.50 -24.87
C HIS A 26 2.73 -3.93 -23.82
N LEU A 27 2.89 -4.38 -22.59
CA LEU A 27 2.38 -3.62 -21.45
C LEU A 27 3.14 -2.30 -21.52
N SER A 28 2.51 -1.28 -22.05
CA SER A 28 2.97 0.09 -21.87
C SER A 28 3.18 0.22 -20.38
N ALA A 29 4.39 0.54 -19.94
CA ALA A 29 4.62 0.88 -18.55
C ALA A 29 3.63 1.99 -18.26
N ALA A 30 2.54 1.67 -17.56
CA ALA A 30 1.59 2.67 -17.14
C ALA A 30 2.43 3.68 -16.36
N THR A 31 2.44 4.92 -16.82
CA THR A 31 3.19 5.99 -16.14
C THR A 31 2.61 6.05 -14.73
N VAL A 32 3.37 5.56 -13.75
CA VAL A 32 2.93 5.60 -12.35
C VAL A 32 2.76 7.07 -12.01
N PRO A 33 1.55 7.53 -11.66
CA PRO A 33 1.33 8.93 -11.36
C PRO A 33 2.27 9.34 -10.22
N GLN A 34 3.05 10.39 -10.44
CA GLN A 34 4.02 10.87 -9.45
C GLN A 34 3.29 11.52 -8.27
N ALA A 35 3.90 11.47 -7.08
CA ALA A 35 3.45 12.21 -5.92
C ALA A 35 3.26 13.70 -6.28
N GLY A 36 2.24 14.33 -5.73
CA GLY A 36 1.89 15.73 -6.03
C GLY A 36 1.13 15.93 -7.35
N THR A 37 0.93 14.89 -8.18
CA THR A 37 0.16 15.03 -9.41
C THR A 37 -1.34 14.84 -9.13
N PRO A 38 -2.18 15.87 -9.38
CA PRO A 38 -3.64 15.75 -9.24
C PRO A 38 -4.21 14.82 -10.32
N VAL A 39 -5.35 14.21 -10.02
CA VAL A 39 -6.10 13.36 -10.96
C VAL A 39 -7.22 14.12 -11.68
N GLY A 40 -7.48 15.39 -11.28
CA GLY A 40 -8.49 16.27 -11.88
C GLY A 40 -9.90 16.08 -11.34
N ASP A 41 -10.08 15.32 -10.27
CA ASP A 41 -11.33 15.17 -9.53
C ASP A 41 -11.16 15.83 -8.15
N PRO A 42 -11.90 16.93 -7.85
CA PRO A 42 -11.68 17.69 -6.62
C PRO A 42 -11.84 16.88 -5.34
N ALA A 43 -12.74 15.88 -5.32
CA ALA A 43 -12.95 15.03 -4.16
C ALA A 43 -11.72 14.12 -3.89
N ILE A 44 -11.15 13.58 -4.95
CA ILE A 44 -9.95 12.73 -4.88
C ILE A 44 -8.72 13.59 -4.58
N ASP A 45 -8.59 14.74 -5.26
CA ASP A 45 -7.43 15.63 -5.12
C ASP A 45 -7.33 16.24 -3.71
N ALA A 46 -8.45 16.44 -3.02
CA ALA A 46 -8.46 16.87 -1.62
C ALA A 46 -7.82 15.83 -0.67
N VAL A 47 -8.06 14.54 -0.90
CA VAL A 47 -7.43 13.45 -0.12
C VAL A 47 -5.97 13.25 -0.53
N LEU A 48 -5.68 13.25 -1.84
CA LEU A 48 -4.33 13.11 -2.37
C LEU A 48 -3.40 14.23 -1.89
N GLY A 49 -3.90 15.48 -1.88
CA GLY A 49 -3.10 16.62 -1.42
C GLY A 49 -2.62 16.47 0.02
N LYS A 50 -3.44 15.88 0.91
CA LYS A 50 -3.04 15.59 2.29
C LYS A 50 -2.08 14.41 2.38
N LEU A 51 -2.34 13.31 1.67
CA LEU A 51 -1.46 12.13 1.64
C LEU A 51 -0.07 12.45 1.10
N ASP A 52 0.01 13.28 0.06
CA ASP A 52 1.28 13.71 -0.54
C ASP A 52 2.04 14.72 0.33
N ALA A 53 1.32 15.50 1.15
CA ALA A 53 1.86 16.51 2.05
C ALA A 53 2.02 16.01 3.49
N VAL A 54 2.11 14.68 3.69
CA VAL A 54 2.27 14.12 5.04
C VAL A 54 3.36 14.88 5.79
N THR A 55 2.96 15.51 6.90
CA THR A 55 3.89 16.30 7.70
C THR A 55 4.68 15.36 8.60
N ALA A 56 6.00 15.46 8.52
CA ALA A 56 6.93 14.77 9.40
C ALA A 56 6.93 15.34 10.84
N GLY A 57 5.82 15.94 11.29
CA GLY A 57 5.65 16.38 12.68
C GLY A 57 5.51 15.18 13.63
N PRO A 58 5.74 15.40 14.94
CA PRO A 58 5.60 14.31 15.89
C PRO A 58 4.17 13.75 15.86
N ALA A 59 4.06 12.45 15.62
CA ALA A 59 2.78 11.76 15.59
C ALA A 59 2.96 10.28 15.90
N THR A 60 1.97 9.70 16.57
CA THR A 60 1.79 8.26 16.71
C THR A 60 0.42 7.84 16.19
N ALA A 61 0.37 6.72 15.51
CA ALA A 61 -0.87 6.17 14.97
C ALA A 61 -0.86 4.65 15.10
N VAL A 62 -1.97 4.08 15.56
CA VAL A 62 -2.18 2.63 15.69
C VAL A 62 -3.29 2.22 14.74
N TYR A 63 -3.07 1.12 14.04
CA TYR A 63 -3.97 0.63 13.00
C TYR A 63 -4.28 -0.85 13.19
N GLU A 64 -5.45 -1.22 12.72
CA GLU A 64 -5.81 -2.58 12.38
C GLU A 64 -5.81 -2.75 10.86
N VAL A 65 -5.14 -3.80 10.38
CA VAL A 65 -5.00 -4.10 8.95
C VAL A 65 -5.61 -5.46 8.68
N LEU A 66 -6.73 -5.47 7.96
CA LEU A 66 -7.38 -6.68 7.47
C LEU A 66 -6.93 -6.95 6.04
N THR A 67 -6.19 -8.03 5.81
CA THR A 67 -5.94 -8.58 4.47
C THR A 67 -7.16 -9.38 4.05
N LYS A 68 -7.90 -8.92 3.04
CA LYS A 68 -9.18 -9.54 2.63
C LYS A 68 -8.98 -10.94 2.04
N TYR A 69 -7.91 -11.14 1.28
CA TYR A 69 -7.51 -12.47 0.88
C TYR A 69 -6.96 -13.24 2.10
N GLY A 70 -7.65 -14.31 2.47
CA GLY A 70 -7.31 -15.08 3.67
C GLY A 70 -7.92 -14.56 4.97
N ASN A 71 -8.60 -13.42 4.97
CA ASN A 71 -9.31 -12.83 6.12
C ASN A 71 -8.43 -12.76 7.38
N THR A 72 -7.23 -12.21 7.23
CA THR A 72 -6.24 -12.13 8.30
C THR A 72 -6.09 -10.71 8.80
N THR A 73 -6.25 -10.50 10.11
CA THR A 73 -6.05 -9.20 10.76
C THR A 73 -4.68 -9.14 11.42
N ASN A 74 -3.96 -8.04 11.18
CA ASN A 74 -2.65 -7.77 11.74
C ASN A 74 -2.63 -6.36 12.37
N PRO A 75 -1.92 -6.17 13.49
CA PRO A 75 -1.67 -4.83 14.02
C PRO A 75 -0.63 -4.10 13.17
N ALA A 76 -0.78 -2.78 13.07
CA ALA A 76 0.26 -1.89 12.56
C ALA A 76 0.33 -0.63 13.40
N ALA A 77 1.52 -0.02 13.47
CA ALA A 77 1.74 1.22 14.18
C ALA A 77 2.78 2.08 13.47
N VAL A 78 2.63 3.40 13.62
CA VAL A 78 3.53 4.40 13.06
C VAL A 78 3.90 5.38 14.14
N ALA A 79 5.20 5.68 14.28
CA ALA A 79 5.72 6.78 15.06
C ALA A 79 6.57 7.65 14.13
N LEU A 80 6.26 8.93 14.05
CA LEU A 80 6.93 9.92 13.22
C LEU A 80 7.51 11.04 14.07
N ASP A 81 8.70 11.50 13.70
CA ASP A 81 9.32 12.70 14.20
C ASP A 81 10.16 13.30 13.04
N PRO A 82 10.46 14.59 12.99
CA PRO A 82 11.28 15.14 11.92
C PRO A 82 12.55 14.32 11.67
N GLY A 83 12.70 13.80 10.43
CA GLY A 83 13.82 12.95 10.02
C GLY A 83 13.83 11.52 10.57
N LYS A 84 12.81 11.11 11.33
CA LYS A 84 12.75 9.77 11.94
C LYS A 84 11.38 9.13 11.70
N ARG A 85 11.38 7.83 11.49
CA ARG A 85 10.16 7.02 11.46
C ARG A 85 10.40 5.64 12.04
N ASN A 86 9.40 5.15 12.75
CA ASN A 86 9.32 3.77 13.17
C ASN A 86 7.95 3.23 12.76
N VAL A 87 7.96 2.20 11.93
CA VAL A 87 6.74 1.56 11.43
C VAL A 87 6.76 0.11 11.82
N THR A 88 5.74 -0.31 12.53
CA THR A 88 5.55 -1.73 12.90
C THR A 88 4.39 -2.28 12.10
N ILE A 89 4.56 -3.45 11.49
CA ILE A 89 3.53 -4.19 10.76
C ILE A 89 3.66 -5.65 11.16
N ALA A 90 2.62 -6.21 11.79
CA ALA A 90 2.66 -7.56 12.37
C ALA A 90 3.91 -7.74 13.26
N ASN A 91 4.82 -8.66 12.91
CA ASN A 91 6.06 -8.90 13.62
C ASN A 91 7.28 -8.15 13.08
N ALA A 92 7.13 -7.31 12.07
CA ALA A 92 8.23 -6.55 11.50
C ALA A 92 8.22 -5.09 11.98
N ARG A 93 9.38 -4.59 12.38
CA ARG A 93 9.62 -3.21 12.76
C ARG A 93 10.63 -2.58 11.80
N PHE A 94 10.24 -1.51 11.13
CA PHE A 94 11.04 -0.73 10.20
C PHE A 94 11.42 0.59 10.88
N LEU A 95 12.68 0.74 11.22
CA LEU A 95 13.20 1.92 11.89
C LEU A 95 14.11 2.69 10.96
N GLN A 96 13.85 3.99 10.81
CA GLN A 96 14.69 4.92 10.07
C GLN A 96 14.95 6.16 10.90
N THR A 97 16.22 6.58 10.93
CA THR A 97 16.70 7.86 11.44
C THR A 97 17.61 8.48 10.38
N GLU A 98 18.24 9.62 10.67
CA GLU A 98 19.22 10.24 9.75
C GLU A 98 20.42 9.33 9.44
N SER A 99 20.82 8.47 10.38
CA SER A 99 22.02 7.62 10.27
C SER A 99 21.74 6.12 10.20
N LEU A 100 20.48 5.70 10.32
CA LEU A 100 20.12 4.30 10.44
C LEU A 100 18.87 3.98 9.62
N ALA A 101 18.89 2.87 8.89
CA ALA A 101 17.71 2.24 8.31
C ALA A 101 17.82 0.74 8.51
N ILE A 102 16.92 0.15 9.31
CA ILE A 102 16.95 -1.27 9.66
C ILE A 102 15.55 -1.89 9.70
N THR A 103 15.50 -3.19 9.55
CA THR A 103 14.31 -4.01 9.82
C THR A 103 14.61 -5.01 10.90
N CYS A 104 13.80 -5.02 11.95
CA CYS A 104 13.92 -5.96 13.09
C CYS A 104 12.65 -6.78 13.24
N SER A 105 12.70 -7.94 13.92
CA SER A 105 11.48 -8.57 14.44
C SER A 105 11.07 -7.94 15.77
N VAL A 106 9.76 -7.77 15.96
CA VAL A 106 9.22 -7.19 17.21
C VAL A 106 9.44 -8.10 18.40
N ASP A 107 9.30 -9.42 18.20
CA ASP A 107 9.46 -10.46 19.21
C ASP A 107 10.93 -10.88 19.43
N GLY A 108 11.88 -10.28 18.72
CA GLY A 108 13.29 -10.66 18.82
C GLY A 108 13.65 -12.01 18.20
N SER A 109 12.71 -12.69 17.56
CA SER A 109 12.93 -14.04 16.98
C SER A 109 13.98 -14.06 15.86
N THR A 110 14.11 -12.97 15.13
CA THR A 110 15.16 -12.74 14.13
C THR A 110 15.78 -11.37 14.37
N GLY A 111 17.10 -11.32 14.35
CA GLY A 111 17.83 -10.07 14.56
C GLY A 111 17.47 -8.98 13.54
N CYS A 112 18.05 -7.79 13.73
CA CYS A 112 17.92 -6.70 12.79
C CYS A 112 18.78 -6.93 11.54
N VAL A 113 18.29 -6.47 10.39
CA VAL A 113 19.02 -6.41 9.13
C VAL A 113 19.05 -4.98 8.63
N ASP A 114 20.10 -4.60 7.90
CA ASP A 114 20.23 -3.28 7.30
C ASP A 114 19.18 -3.07 6.21
N GLY A 115 18.64 -1.87 6.13
CA GLY A 115 17.62 -1.47 5.17
C GLY A 115 16.21 -1.97 5.50
N PHE A 116 15.29 -1.74 4.56
CA PHE A 116 13.89 -2.16 4.68
C PHE A 116 13.65 -3.48 3.96
N ASP A 117 13.54 -4.56 4.74
CA ASP A 117 13.16 -5.89 4.25
C ASP A 117 11.63 -6.01 4.20
N VAL A 118 11.04 -5.53 3.10
CA VAL A 118 9.58 -5.55 2.88
C VAL A 118 9.03 -6.98 2.69
N GLN A 119 9.89 -7.96 2.47
CA GLN A 119 9.48 -9.37 2.34
C GLN A 119 8.85 -9.90 3.63
N ARG A 120 9.27 -9.37 4.78
CA ARG A 120 8.73 -9.75 6.10
C ARG A 120 7.24 -9.45 6.29
N VAL A 121 6.68 -8.55 5.47
CA VAL A 121 5.26 -8.15 5.53
C VAL A 121 4.50 -8.42 4.24
N SER A 122 5.07 -9.17 3.31
CA SER A 122 4.49 -9.43 1.99
C SER A 122 3.10 -10.08 2.06
N ASN A 123 2.82 -10.88 3.09
CA ASN A 123 1.54 -11.53 3.33
C ASN A 123 0.48 -10.60 3.96
N VAL A 124 0.85 -9.42 4.44
CA VAL A 124 -0.08 -8.45 5.05
C VAL A 124 -0.73 -7.56 3.99
N GLY A 125 -0.12 -7.45 2.80
CA GLY A 125 -0.67 -6.68 1.67
C GLY A 125 -0.43 -5.17 1.77
N ILE A 126 0.43 -4.71 2.71
CA ILE A 126 0.85 -3.32 2.86
C ILE A 126 2.37 -3.22 2.96
N THR A 127 2.90 -2.04 2.76
CA THR A 127 4.35 -1.75 2.89
C THR A 127 4.61 -0.79 4.04
N PRO A 128 5.88 -0.53 4.43
CA PRO A 128 6.21 0.45 5.46
C PRO A 128 5.74 1.89 5.17
N ASP A 129 5.34 2.19 3.94
CA ASP A 129 4.83 3.51 3.52
C ASP A 129 3.30 3.56 3.42
N PHE A 130 2.59 2.57 3.97
CA PHE A 130 1.14 2.40 3.88
C PHE A 130 0.36 3.61 4.43
N TYR A 131 0.90 4.29 5.42
CA TYR A 131 0.23 5.37 6.14
C TYR A 131 0.07 6.66 5.31
N ALA A 132 0.78 6.79 4.16
CA ALA A 132 0.74 7.96 3.28
C ALA A 132 1.02 7.61 1.81
N SER A 133 2.29 7.49 1.40
CA SER A 133 2.68 7.47 -0.02
C SER A 133 2.16 6.25 -0.78
N ASP A 134 2.11 5.07 -0.18
CA ASP A 134 1.54 3.89 -0.83
C ASP A 134 0.01 3.98 -0.95
N THR A 135 -0.65 4.54 0.06
CA THR A 135 -2.09 4.83 -0.03
C THR A 135 -2.37 5.86 -1.12
N ALA A 136 -1.55 6.90 -1.27
CA ALA A 136 -1.68 7.86 -2.35
C ALA A 136 -1.54 7.20 -3.74
N LYS A 137 -0.60 6.25 -3.91
CA LYS A 137 -0.46 5.47 -5.15
C LYS A 137 -1.69 4.61 -5.42
N ARG A 138 -2.23 3.94 -4.40
CA ARG A 138 -3.47 3.14 -4.50
C ARG A 138 -4.65 4.01 -4.92
N LEU A 139 -4.84 5.16 -4.27
CA LEU A 139 -5.91 6.09 -4.61
C LEU A 139 -5.81 6.58 -6.06
N ARG A 140 -4.61 6.90 -6.56
CA ARG A 140 -4.40 7.26 -7.97
C ARG A 140 -4.73 6.12 -8.93
N ARG A 141 -4.36 4.90 -8.61
CA ARG A 141 -4.71 3.71 -9.39
C ARG A 141 -6.23 3.52 -9.45
N ASP A 142 -6.89 3.60 -8.30
CA ASP A 142 -8.34 3.38 -8.21
C ASP A 142 -9.12 4.53 -8.86
N ALA A 143 -8.59 5.77 -8.82
CA ALA A 143 -9.14 6.89 -9.56
C ALA A 143 -9.14 6.68 -11.08
N GLN A 144 -8.14 5.98 -11.62
CA GLN A 144 -8.10 5.60 -13.04
C GLN A 144 -9.10 4.48 -13.38
N ALA A 145 -9.41 3.62 -12.41
CA ALA A 145 -10.32 2.50 -12.56
C ALA A 145 -11.77 2.83 -12.19
N LYS A 146 -12.06 4.05 -11.71
CA LYS A 146 -13.40 4.41 -11.23
C LYS A 146 -14.47 4.27 -12.33
N VAL A 147 -15.64 3.76 -11.95
CA VAL A 147 -16.78 3.53 -12.86
C VAL A 147 -17.94 4.51 -12.62
N GLY A 148 -17.77 5.48 -11.72
CA GLY A 148 -18.77 6.49 -11.39
C GLY A 148 -18.15 7.73 -10.75
N PRO A 149 -18.94 8.73 -10.37
CA PRO A 149 -18.46 9.93 -9.69
C PRO A 149 -17.92 9.58 -8.31
N ALA A 150 -16.80 10.22 -7.92
CA ALA A 150 -16.29 10.15 -6.56
C ALA A 150 -17.18 11.00 -5.63
N VAL A 151 -17.35 10.55 -4.39
CA VAL A 151 -18.18 11.24 -3.38
C VAL A 151 -17.29 11.70 -2.23
N ALA A 152 -17.17 13.04 -2.08
CA ALA A 152 -16.47 13.62 -0.93
C ALA A 152 -17.35 13.57 0.32
N ARG A 153 -16.74 13.28 1.47
CA ARG A 153 -17.36 13.39 2.78
C ARG A 153 -16.34 13.71 3.86
N THR A 154 -16.82 14.10 5.03
CA THR A 154 -16.01 14.22 6.25
C THR A 154 -16.44 13.19 7.27
N ASP A 155 -15.53 12.79 8.14
CA ASP A 155 -15.77 11.82 9.21
C ASP A 155 -14.96 12.18 10.47
N VAL A 156 -15.23 11.49 11.58
CA VAL A 156 -14.42 11.57 12.81
C VAL A 156 -13.92 10.16 13.11
N ILE A 157 -12.62 9.94 12.98
CA ILE A 157 -11.98 8.63 13.13
C ILE A 157 -10.90 8.73 14.19
N ALA A 158 -10.93 7.83 15.18
CA ALA A 158 -10.04 7.90 16.34
C ALA A 158 -10.03 9.30 17.00
N GLN A 159 -11.20 9.93 17.09
CA GLN A 159 -11.43 11.28 17.63
C GLN A 159 -10.75 12.41 16.83
N GLN A 160 -10.33 12.15 15.60
CA GLN A 160 -9.71 13.14 14.72
C GLN A 160 -10.62 13.41 13.52
N PRO A 161 -10.71 14.68 13.06
CA PRO A 161 -11.39 14.99 11.82
C PRO A 161 -10.65 14.37 10.64
N ALA A 162 -11.40 13.81 9.69
CA ALA A 162 -10.86 13.18 8.50
C ALA A 162 -11.60 13.67 7.25
N THR A 163 -10.85 13.89 6.19
CA THR A 163 -11.37 14.13 4.84
C THR A 163 -11.43 12.80 4.10
N CYS A 164 -12.59 12.46 3.59
CA CYS A 164 -12.83 11.16 2.95
C CYS A 164 -13.28 11.31 1.50
N VAL A 165 -13.00 10.27 0.71
CA VAL A 165 -13.56 10.07 -0.62
C VAL A 165 -13.99 8.62 -0.79
N ASP A 166 -15.18 8.42 -1.30
CA ASP A 166 -15.71 7.12 -1.68
C ASP A 166 -15.69 7.02 -3.21
N LEU A 167 -15.01 5.99 -3.76
CA LEU A 167 -14.82 5.77 -5.18
C LEU A 167 -15.58 4.51 -5.64
N PRO A 168 -16.59 4.63 -6.51
CA PRO A 168 -17.13 3.47 -7.20
C PRO A 168 -16.09 2.84 -8.12
N VAL A 169 -15.72 1.59 -7.85
CA VAL A 169 -14.79 0.78 -8.65
C VAL A 169 -15.51 -0.49 -9.15
N PRO A 170 -15.00 -1.23 -10.15
CA PRO A 170 -15.73 -2.36 -10.74
C PRO A 170 -16.23 -3.41 -9.74
N ASN A 171 -15.54 -3.60 -8.62
CA ASN A 171 -15.86 -4.63 -7.63
C ASN A 171 -16.46 -4.07 -6.32
N GLY A 172 -16.97 -2.84 -6.34
CA GLY A 172 -17.59 -2.22 -5.16
C GLY A 172 -17.24 -0.75 -4.99
N THR A 173 -16.99 -0.33 -3.77
CA THR A 173 -16.58 1.05 -3.44
C THR A 173 -15.26 1.00 -2.68
N ALA A 174 -14.23 1.69 -3.19
CA ALA A 174 -13.03 1.95 -2.44
C ALA A 174 -13.20 3.21 -1.59
N VAL A 175 -12.76 3.17 -0.33
CA VAL A 175 -12.91 4.26 0.64
C VAL A 175 -11.54 4.71 1.10
N TYR A 176 -11.31 6.03 1.06
CA TYR A 176 -10.08 6.65 1.53
C TYR A 176 -10.40 7.81 2.44
N CYS A 177 -9.95 7.76 3.70
CA CYS A 177 -10.07 8.85 4.67
C CYS A 177 -8.69 9.23 5.18
N VAL A 178 -8.36 10.52 5.19
CA VAL A 178 -7.06 11.04 5.61
C VAL A 178 -7.24 12.11 6.68
N LEU A 179 -6.37 12.10 7.69
CA LEU A 179 -6.30 13.14 8.72
C LEU A 179 -5.68 14.43 8.17
N ASP A 180 -5.81 15.53 8.90
CA ASP A 180 -5.26 16.83 8.48
C ASP A 180 -3.72 16.84 8.39
N ASN A 181 -3.04 15.97 9.16
CA ASN A 181 -1.59 15.80 9.09
C ASN A 181 -1.11 14.86 7.97
N GLY A 182 -2.01 14.36 7.14
CA GLY A 182 -1.69 13.49 5.99
C GLY A 182 -1.61 12.00 6.29
N LEU A 183 -1.82 11.57 7.55
CA LEU A 183 -1.89 10.14 7.86
C LEU A 183 -3.22 9.55 7.40
N ILE A 184 -3.16 8.35 6.82
CA ILE A 184 -4.38 7.62 6.49
C ILE A 184 -5.18 7.30 7.76
N ALA A 185 -6.49 7.51 7.71
CA ALA A 185 -7.41 7.12 8.78
C ALA A 185 -8.21 5.87 8.42
N VAL A 186 -8.64 5.76 7.15
CA VAL A 186 -9.27 4.56 6.58
C VAL A 186 -8.80 4.38 5.15
N LEU A 187 -8.39 3.18 4.83
CA LEU A 187 -8.34 2.64 3.49
C LEU A 187 -9.18 1.37 3.49
N ASP A 188 -10.13 1.28 2.56
CA ASP A 188 -10.91 0.07 2.34
C ASP A 188 -11.04 -0.14 0.82
N ASP A 189 -10.18 -0.98 0.25
CA ASP A 189 -10.16 -1.31 -1.17
C ASP A 189 -10.47 -2.80 -1.41
N GLY A 190 -10.26 -3.30 -2.61
CA GLY A 190 -10.48 -4.72 -2.96
C GLY A 190 -9.59 -5.70 -2.18
N ASP A 191 -8.42 -5.28 -1.75
CA ASP A 191 -7.37 -6.15 -1.22
C ASP A 191 -7.21 -6.06 0.30
N VAL A 192 -7.30 -4.85 0.85
CA VAL A 192 -7.04 -4.59 2.28
C VAL A 192 -8.06 -3.61 2.85
N ARG A 193 -8.24 -3.70 4.18
CA ARG A 193 -8.85 -2.63 4.98
C ARG A 193 -7.84 -2.21 6.04
N ILE A 194 -7.52 -0.91 6.09
CA ILE A 194 -6.68 -0.28 7.10
C ILE A 194 -7.58 0.65 7.89
N GLN A 195 -7.62 0.51 9.20
CA GLN A 195 -8.42 1.32 10.09
C GLN A 195 -7.57 1.91 11.19
N LEU A 196 -7.51 3.24 11.28
CA LEU A 196 -6.91 3.93 12.41
C LEU A 196 -7.74 3.70 13.68
N THR A 197 -7.11 3.19 14.73
CA THR A 197 -7.75 2.89 16.03
C THR A 197 -7.35 3.86 17.13
N ALA A 198 -6.12 4.42 17.05
CA ALA A 198 -5.65 5.44 17.98
C ALA A 198 -4.70 6.42 17.29
N PHE A 199 -4.74 7.67 17.74
CA PHE A 199 -3.86 8.75 17.26
C PHE A 199 -3.32 9.55 18.45
N GLY A 200 -2.05 9.95 18.36
CA GLY A 200 -1.39 10.88 19.30
C GLY A 200 -0.56 11.91 18.55
N ALA A 201 -0.64 13.17 19.00
CA ALA A 201 0.16 14.28 18.44
C ALA A 201 1.58 14.36 19.02
N THR A 202 1.98 13.38 19.82
CA THR A 202 3.30 13.30 20.46
C THR A 202 3.89 11.92 20.22
N VAL A 203 5.22 11.82 20.31
CA VAL A 203 5.94 10.56 20.16
C VAL A 203 6.94 10.42 21.32
N ASP A 204 7.07 9.21 21.86
CA ASP A 204 8.13 8.90 22.81
C ASP A 204 9.46 8.76 22.04
N PRO A 205 10.51 9.51 22.39
CA PRO A 205 11.82 9.39 21.73
C PRO A 205 12.40 7.96 21.73
N THR A 206 12.05 7.14 22.71
CA THR A 206 12.46 5.73 22.77
C THR A 206 11.91 4.89 21.61
N ALA A 207 10.85 5.37 20.94
CA ALA A 207 10.33 4.73 19.73
C ALA A 207 11.37 4.64 18.61
N PHE A 208 12.41 5.46 18.61
CA PHE A 208 13.45 5.50 17.58
C PHE A 208 14.78 4.88 18.02
N VAL A 209 14.80 4.19 19.15
CA VAL A 209 15.97 3.46 19.61
C VAL A 209 16.00 2.06 18.99
N GLN A 210 17.19 1.67 18.49
CA GLN A 210 17.39 0.30 17.99
C GLN A 210 17.17 -0.71 19.13
N PRO A 211 16.43 -1.80 18.90
CA PRO A 211 16.37 -2.90 19.85
C PRO A 211 17.75 -3.48 20.12
N ALA A 212 18.00 -3.87 21.38
CA ALA A 212 19.26 -4.52 21.77
C ALA A 212 19.39 -5.93 21.18
#